data_67c7914999d121781ce6b10c7ee472a7
#
_entry.id   67c7914999d121781ce6b10c7ee472a7
#
_cell.length_a   1.000
_cell.length_b   1.000
_cell.length_c   1.000
_cell.angle_alpha   90.00
_cell.angle_beta   90.00
_cell.angle_gamma   90.00
#
_symmetry.space_group_name_H-M   'P 1'
#
loop_
_entity.id
_entity.type
_entity.pdbx_description
1 polymer ?
#
loop_
_entity_poly.entity_id
_entity_poly.type
_entity_poly.pdbx_seq_one_letter_code
_entity_poly.pdbx_strand_id
1 'polypeptide(L)'
;MVLLPSGFYLTGFALLTHPALWRFSTHYFADRNDGLLNVWRMWWVQEALFRLHKSFWYTTYIHHPYGLTLLGDDLAPLNGVLASLLSPWLTLVEAHNAIVVLAFVTSGLFTFLLCYDLTRAWGPSLWGGYLFTFSQYHFAHAQGHLSLVSMQWIPLFALTWSVFLRTGRTAAALGAALSLALAVYSNYYYFVYCLFLLALLAAWHARRRRDGLFLLRQPFPRSFAAFAVTAAATVAPLAVAFLRANAADPFLGTQNRSQFSLDLLAPLVPGGHWRFAEATRPYWSALPGNIHESSVSLGFAVVVLCIYAWRHRRAFPDPDVRFWFVPLVLFLVLALGPSLLVWGRPVSLPLPHLWLEKVLPSMRLSSTPVRMIVVSTLSVSVVVAAGLQHLWHAGARGRALAAVLVGAAVFETLPRPLPLTRVDVPAYARALAAAPGPGAVLDVFTPPNLAEYLQTVHHRPLVFGRVSRVPASVQRKDAEVRELVERGEYSRLFSEYGVRFVVTAADRPVPGARVLLLDASAAAAVYDLAGRRVMGGG
;
A
#
# COMPACT_ATOMS: atom_id res chain seq x y z
N MET A 1 -14.06 -7.98 24.34
CA MET A 1 -14.38 -6.87 23.43
C MET A 1 -13.57 -6.95 22.12
N VAL A 2 -12.34 -7.43 22.13
CA VAL A 2 -11.48 -7.54 20.93
C VAL A 2 -11.69 -8.86 20.18
N LEU A 3 -11.80 -9.98 20.86
CA LEU A 3 -11.83 -11.32 20.24
C LEU A 3 -13.01 -11.57 19.29
N LEU A 4 -14.24 -11.20 19.68
CA LEU A 4 -15.41 -11.40 18.83
C LEU A 4 -15.36 -10.60 17.52
N PRO A 5 -15.05 -9.28 17.52
CA PRO A 5 -14.88 -8.55 16.26
C PRO A 5 -13.73 -9.09 15.41
N SER A 6 -12.58 -9.47 16.01
CA SER A 6 -11.48 -10.09 15.26
C SER A 6 -11.89 -11.40 14.62
N GLY A 7 -12.64 -12.25 15.33
CA GLY A 7 -13.22 -13.49 14.79
C GLY A 7 -14.19 -13.22 13.64
N PHE A 8 -15.03 -12.19 13.76
CA PHE A 8 -15.95 -11.77 12.69
C PHE A 8 -15.19 -11.37 11.41
N TYR A 9 -14.15 -10.53 11.54
CA TYR A 9 -13.37 -10.10 10.37
C TYR A 9 -12.51 -11.21 9.79
N LEU A 10 -11.96 -12.10 10.63
CA LEU A 10 -11.22 -13.27 10.14
C LEU A 10 -12.15 -14.23 9.37
N THR A 11 -13.35 -14.49 9.89
CA THR A 11 -14.37 -15.32 9.21
C THR A 11 -14.80 -14.64 7.90
N GLY A 12 -15.05 -13.33 7.93
CA GLY A 12 -15.38 -12.55 6.73
C GLY A 12 -14.27 -12.64 5.67
N PHE A 13 -13.01 -12.50 6.07
CA PHE A 13 -11.87 -12.69 5.16
C PHE A 13 -11.87 -14.10 4.57
N ALA A 14 -12.00 -15.14 5.41
CA ALA A 14 -12.02 -16.53 4.95
C ALA A 14 -13.11 -16.80 3.91
N LEU A 15 -14.32 -16.29 4.15
CA LEU A 15 -15.46 -16.47 3.24
C LEU A 15 -15.31 -15.70 1.93
N LEU A 16 -14.92 -14.42 2.01
CA LEU A 16 -14.83 -13.54 0.84
C LEU A 16 -13.63 -13.86 -0.06
N THR A 17 -12.56 -14.44 0.48
CA THR A 17 -11.34 -14.78 -0.26
C THR A 17 -11.21 -16.27 -0.57
N HIS A 18 -12.22 -17.10 -0.24
CA HIS A 18 -12.14 -18.54 -0.53
C HIS A 18 -11.69 -18.80 -1.98
N PRO A 19 -10.72 -19.70 -2.22
CA PRO A 19 -10.10 -20.67 -1.31
C PRO A 19 -8.73 -20.23 -0.73
N ALA A 20 -8.44 -18.94 -0.56
CA ALA A 20 -7.12 -18.43 -0.21
C ALA A 20 -6.51 -19.14 1.02
N LEU A 21 -7.25 -19.23 2.14
CA LEU A 21 -6.73 -19.83 3.36
C LEU A 21 -6.34 -21.32 3.20
N TRP A 22 -6.97 -22.06 2.26
CA TRP A 22 -6.57 -23.45 1.95
C TRP A 22 -5.25 -23.52 1.17
N ARG A 23 -4.80 -22.40 0.60
CA ARG A 23 -3.55 -22.27 -0.15
C ARG A 23 -2.50 -21.45 0.59
N PHE A 24 -2.69 -21.25 1.90
CA PHE A 24 -1.90 -20.33 2.75
C PHE A 24 -0.39 -20.59 2.67
N SER A 25 0.03 -21.85 2.68
CA SER A 25 1.47 -22.22 2.68
C SER A 25 2.07 -22.43 1.30
N THR A 26 1.26 -22.37 0.22
CA THR A 26 1.71 -22.74 -1.13
C THR A 26 1.57 -21.66 -2.18
N HIS A 27 0.73 -20.65 -1.93
CA HIS A 27 0.45 -19.57 -2.87
C HIS A 27 0.48 -18.23 -2.15
N TYR A 28 1.12 -17.23 -2.75
CA TYR A 28 0.99 -15.84 -2.31
C TYR A 28 -0.42 -15.33 -2.60
N PHE A 29 -1.01 -14.58 -1.67
CA PHE A 29 -2.27 -13.85 -1.86
C PHE A 29 -1.96 -12.54 -2.62
N ALA A 30 -1.43 -12.66 -3.82
CA ALA A 30 -0.93 -11.56 -4.62
C ALA A 30 -0.85 -11.94 -6.10
N ASP A 31 -0.78 -10.95 -6.97
CA ASP A 31 -0.52 -11.14 -8.41
C ASP A 31 0.96 -11.42 -8.70
N ARG A 32 1.24 -11.78 -9.95
CA ARG A 32 2.61 -12.06 -10.43
C ARG A 32 3.44 -10.80 -10.72
N ASN A 33 2.82 -9.63 -10.72
CA ASN A 33 3.49 -8.37 -11.06
C ASN A 33 3.96 -7.66 -9.78
N ASP A 34 3.20 -6.66 -9.34
CA ASP A 34 3.56 -5.85 -8.18
C ASP A 34 3.50 -6.67 -6.87
N GLY A 35 2.70 -7.75 -6.83
CA GLY A 35 2.68 -8.69 -5.71
C GLY A 35 4.04 -9.31 -5.44
N LEU A 36 4.70 -9.88 -6.47
CA LEU A 36 6.03 -10.48 -6.31
C LEU A 36 7.11 -9.45 -5.96
N LEU A 37 7.00 -8.23 -6.50
CA LEU A 37 7.87 -7.12 -6.12
C LEU A 37 7.76 -6.78 -4.62
N ASN A 38 6.54 -6.81 -4.06
CA ASN A 38 6.36 -6.59 -2.62
C ASN A 38 6.90 -7.74 -1.77
N VAL A 39 6.85 -8.97 -2.27
CA VAL A 39 7.52 -10.10 -1.62
C VAL A 39 9.04 -9.87 -1.57
N TRP A 40 9.65 -9.41 -2.68
CA TRP A 40 11.06 -9.05 -2.70
C TRP A 40 11.39 -7.94 -1.70
N ARG A 41 10.60 -6.87 -1.63
CA ARG A 41 10.79 -5.78 -0.65
C ARG A 41 10.79 -6.28 0.79
N MET A 42 9.85 -7.17 1.11
CA MET A 42 9.76 -7.79 2.43
C MET A 42 10.98 -8.66 2.73
N TRP A 43 11.40 -9.49 1.76
CA TRP A 43 12.62 -10.30 1.85
C TRP A 43 13.88 -9.42 1.96
N TRP A 44 13.97 -8.32 1.20
CA TRP A 44 15.13 -7.43 1.25
C TRP A 44 15.35 -6.84 2.65
N VAL A 45 14.31 -6.43 3.34
CA VAL A 45 14.44 -5.94 4.73
C VAL A 45 15.02 -7.02 5.63
N GLN A 46 14.54 -8.25 5.51
CA GLN A 46 15.07 -9.40 6.25
C GLN A 46 16.53 -9.69 5.90
N GLU A 47 16.85 -9.75 4.62
CA GLU A 47 18.18 -10.02 4.09
C GLU A 47 19.20 -8.97 4.55
N ALA A 48 18.84 -7.69 4.46
CA ALA A 48 19.68 -6.58 4.87
C ALA A 48 19.98 -6.60 6.38
N LEU A 49 18.95 -6.80 7.21
CA LEU A 49 19.10 -6.74 8.67
C LEU A 49 19.81 -7.95 9.24
N PHE A 50 19.42 -9.17 8.83
CA PHE A 50 19.83 -10.40 9.53
C PHE A 50 20.95 -11.18 8.85
N ARG A 51 21.09 -11.08 7.52
CA ARG A 51 22.19 -11.75 6.82
C ARG A 51 23.36 -10.81 6.49
N LEU A 52 23.04 -9.59 6.02
CA LEU A 52 24.08 -8.64 5.61
C LEU A 52 24.50 -7.69 6.72
N HIS A 53 23.73 -7.57 7.80
CA HIS A 53 23.92 -6.62 8.91
C HIS A 53 24.10 -5.18 8.42
N LYS A 54 23.22 -4.76 7.46
CA LYS A 54 23.26 -3.45 6.81
C LYS A 54 21.93 -2.73 6.92
N SER A 55 21.95 -1.44 6.65
CA SER A 55 20.73 -0.66 6.51
C SER A 55 19.91 -1.14 5.31
N PHE A 56 18.62 -1.38 5.50
CA PHE A 56 17.70 -1.73 4.41
C PHE A 56 17.31 -0.52 3.54
N TRP A 57 17.67 0.70 3.94
CA TRP A 57 17.38 1.91 3.17
C TRP A 57 18.28 2.12 1.96
N TYR A 58 19.33 1.32 1.81
CA TYR A 58 20.23 1.35 0.66
C TYR A 58 20.55 -0.07 0.21
N THR A 59 20.56 -0.30 -1.10
CA THR A 59 20.86 -1.60 -1.68
C THR A 59 21.78 -1.49 -2.89
N THR A 60 22.68 -2.46 -3.04
CA THR A 60 23.43 -2.77 -4.26
C THR A 60 22.96 -4.10 -4.87
N TYR A 61 21.89 -4.67 -4.33
CA TYR A 61 21.30 -5.92 -4.81
C TYR A 61 20.47 -5.73 -6.07
N ILE A 62 20.01 -4.51 -6.33
CA ILE A 62 19.45 -4.08 -7.59
C ILE A 62 20.22 -2.83 -8.06
N HIS A 63 20.18 -2.54 -9.37
CA HIS A 63 20.98 -1.49 -10.02
C HIS A 63 22.49 -1.62 -9.71
N HIS A 64 22.98 -2.87 -9.72
CA HIS A 64 24.40 -3.14 -9.49
C HIS A 64 25.27 -2.59 -10.64
N PRO A 65 26.47 -2.06 -10.36
CA PRO A 65 27.16 -1.94 -9.07
C PRO A 65 26.82 -0.70 -8.26
N TYR A 66 26.08 0.23 -8.81
CA TYR A 66 25.85 1.55 -8.23
C TYR A 66 24.96 1.50 -7.00
N GLY A 67 23.93 0.64 -7.05
CA GLY A 67 22.89 0.60 -6.04
C GLY A 67 22.04 1.87 -5.99
N LEU A 68 21.11 1.91 -5.04
CA LEU A 68 20.27 3.09 -4.80
C LEU A 68 19.73 3.13 -3.37
N THR A 69 19.28 4.32 -2.99
CA THR A 69 18.47 4.46 -1.78
C THR A 69 17.02 4.05 -2.03
N LEU A 70 16.45 3.28 -1.11
CA LEU A 70 15.04 2.87 -1.12
C LEU A 70 14.12 3.84 -0.36
N LEU A 71 14.64 5.00 0.08
CA LEU A 71 13.84 6.03 0.76
C LEU A 71 12.71 6.58 -0.12
N GLY A 72 12.88 6.58 -1.44
CA GLY A 72 11.85 6.96 -2.41
C GLY A 72 10.90 5.83 -2.82
N ASP A 73 11.16 4.59 -2.40
CA ASP A 73 10.38 3.41 -2.77
C ASP A 73 9.24 3.12 -1.79
N ASP A 74 8.26 2.31 -2.21
CA ASP A 74 7.19 1.76 -1.38
C ASP A 74 7.66 0.52 -0.58
N LEU A 75 8.85 0.61 0.03
CA LEU A 75 9.50 -0.50 0.72
C LEU A 75 8.67 -1.11 1.85
N ALA A 76 7.86 -0.28 2.54
CA ALA A 76 7.05 -0.68 3.70
C ALA A 76 7.85 -1.49 4.74
N PRO A 77 8.93 -0.93 5.33
CA PRO A 77 9.86 -1.71 6.15
C PRO A 77 9.21 -2.36 7.37
N LEU A 78 8.10 -1.84 7.88
CA LEU A 78 7.35 -2.49 8.96
C LEU A 78 6.89 -3.90 8.56
N ASN A 79 6.42 -4.09 7.33
CA ASN A 79 6.00 -5.41 6.84
C ASN A 79 7.20 -6.37 6.76
N GLY A 80 8.37 -5.88 6.32
CA GLY A 80 9.60 -6.67 6.29
C GLY A 80 10.09 -7.05 7.69
N VAL A 81 10.02 -6.14 8.67
CA VAL A 81 10.36 -6.42 10.07
C VAL A 81 9.40 -7.45 10.66
N LEU A 82 8.08 -7.31 10.42
CA LEU A 82 7.08 -8.30 10.88
C LEU A 82 7.34 -9.68 10.26
N ALA A 83 7.63 -9.74 8.96
CA ALA A 83 7.99 -10.99 8.29
C ALA A 83 9.25 -11.62 8.89
N SER A 84 10.25 -10.80 9.21
CA SER A 84 11.48 -11.25 9.84
C SER A 84 11.24 -11.84 11.24
N LEU A 85 10.35 -11.22 12.02
CA LEU A 85 9.95 -11.74 13.33
C LEU A 85 9.20 -13.08 13.21
N LEU A 86 8.49 -13.30 12.12
CA LEU A 86 7.75 -14.55 11.86
C LEU A 86 8.60 -15.64 11.21
N SER A 87 9.75 -15.31 10.63
CA SER A 87 10.59 -16.23 9.86
C SER A 87 11.11 -17.47 10.60
N PRO A 88 11.25 -17.51 11.96
CA PRO A 88 11.58 -18.75 12.64
C PRO A 88 10.50 -19.84 12.56
N TRP A 89 9.24 -19.46 12.29
CA TRP A 89 8.08 -20.36 12.28
C TRP A 89 7.38 -20.43 10.93
N LEU A 90 7.52 -19.40 10.08
CA LEU A 90 6.79 -19.27 8.83
C LEU A 90 7.76 -19.09 7.66
N THR A 91 7.42 -19.74 6.56
CA THR A 91 8.07 -19.49 5.25
C THR A 91 7.77 -18.07 4.76
N LEU A 92 8.51 -17.61 3.75
CA LEU A 92 8.27 -16.29 3.13
C LEU A 92 6.85 -16.16 2.59
N VAL A 93 6.28 -17.24 2.03
CA VAL A 93 4.88 -17.29 1.55
C VAL A 93 3.91 -17.08 2.71
N GLU A 94 4.09 -17.86 3.77
CA GLU A 94 3.21 -17.81 4.95
C GLU A 94 3.31 -16.48 5.68
N ALA A 95 4.52 -15.91 5.80
CA ALA A 95 4.73 -14.60 6.43
C ALA A 95 4.02 -13.48 5.64
N HIS A 96 4.13 -13.48 4.30
CA HIS A 96 3.39 -12.55 3.44
C HIS A 96 1.89 -12.67 3.66
N ASN A 97 1.36 -13.88 3.59
CA ASN A 97 -0.07 -14.14 3.72
C ASN A 97 -0.59 -13.79 5.13
N ALA A 98 0.21 -14.08 6.18
CA ALA A 98 -0.11 -13.68 7.55
C ALA A 98 -0.23 -12.15 7.70
N ILE A 99 0.66 -11.38 7.04
CA ILE A 99 0.60 -9.91 7.05
C ILE A 99 -0.66 -9.42 6.35
N VAL A 100 -1.05 -10.01 5.22
CA VAL A 100 -2.31 -9.67 4.53
C VAL A 100 -3.51 -9.94 5.44
N VAL A 101 -3.61 -11.13 6.02
CA VAL A 101 -4.71 -11.48 6.95
C VAL A 101 -4.74 -10.54 8.15
N LEU A 102 -3.57 -10.28 8.76
CA LEU A 102 -3.44 -9.36 9.90
C LEU A 102 -3.94 -7.96 9.55
N ALA A 103 -3.59 -7.44 8.37
CA ALA A 103 -4.02 -6.12 7.91
C ALA A 103 -5.55 -6.05 7.77
N PHE A 104 -6.20 -7.06 7.17
CA PHE A 104 -7.67 -7.11 7.06
C PHE A 104 -8.32 -7.17 8.44
N VAL A 105 -7.90 -8.07 9.31
CA VAL A 105 -8.50 -8.25 10.63
C VAL A 105 -8.33 -6.99 11.49
N THR A 106 -7.13 -6.41 11.51
CA THR A 106 -6.87 -5.23 12.34
C THR A 106 -7.47 -3.95 11.77
N SER A 107 -7.60 -3.81 10.44
CA SER A 107 -8.35 -2.71 9.82
C SER A 107 -9.82 -2.72 10.26
N GLY A 108 -10.46 -3.89 10.23
CA GLY A 108 -11.82 -4.05 10.73
C GLY A 108 -11.93 -3.78 12.22
N LEU A 109 -11.04 -4.37 13.02
CA LEU A 109 -11.02 -4.20 14.48
C LEU A 109 -10.85 -2.74 14.91
N PHE A 110 -9.87 -2.04 14.36
CA PHE A 110 -9.61 -0.66 14.77
C PHE A 110 -10.70 0.29 14.30
N THR A 111 -11.31 0.03 13.15
CA THR A 111 -12.50 0.77 12.70
C THR A 111 -13.71 0.44 13.57
N PHE A 112 -13.93 -0.81 13.95
CA PHE A 112 -14.96 -1.19 14.92
C PHE A 112 -14.78 -0.42 16.24
N LEU A 113 -13.55 -0.39 16.77
CA LEU A 113 -13.27 0.32 18.03
C LEU A 113 -13.53 1.82 17.91
N LEU A 114 -13.16 2.45 16.80
CA LEU A 114 -13.46 3.85 16.51
C LEU A 114 -14.98 4.11 16.45
N CYS A 115 -15.71 3.31 15.69
CA CYS A 115 -17.16 3.41 15.58
C CYS A 115 -17.84 3.18 16.94
N TYR A 116 -17.38 2.17 17.69
CA TYR A 116 -17.94 1.84 19.00
C TYR A 116 -17.64 2.94 20.04
N ASP A 117 -16.49 3.55 19.98
CA ASP A 117 -16.16 4.67 20.85
C ASP A 117 -17.11 5.86 20.66
N LEU A 118 -17.57 6.08 19.42
CA LEU A 118 -18.47 7.18 19.06
C LEU A 118 -19.96 6.85 19.18
N THR A 119 -20.34 5.60 18.89
CA THR A 119 -21.76 5.22 18.85
C THR A 119 -22.23 4.45 20.08
N ARG A 120 -21.33 3.74 20.77
CA ARG A 120 -21.63 2.78 21.84
C ARG A 120 -22.58 1.65 21.39
N ALA A 121 -22.72 1.45 20.08
CA ALA A 121 -23.58 0.44 19.45
C ALA A 121 -22.76 -0.68 18.81
N TRP A 122 -22.81 -1.87 19.39
CA TRP A 122 -21.92 -2.97 19.00
C TRP A 122 -22.16 -3.46 17.56
N GLY A 123 -23.41 -3.81 17.21
CA GLY A 123 -23.78 -4.29 15.86
C GLY A 123 -23.47 -3.26 14.76
N PRO A 124 -23.97 -2.02 14.83
CA PRO A 124 -23.63 -0.97 13.88
C PRO A 124 -22.12 -0.73 13.73
N SER A 125 -21.33 -0.85 14.82
CA SER A 125 -19.88 -0.70 14.76
C SER A 125 -19.18 -1.85 14.05
N LEU A 126 -19.71 -3.10 14.15
CA LEU A 126 -19.20 -4.22 13.33
C LEU A 126 -19.38 -3.95 11.84
N TRP A 127 -20.51 -3.39 11.44
CA TRP A 127 -20.76 -3.04 10.04
C TRP A 127 -19.91 -1.87 9.58
N GLY A 128 -19.62 -0.89 10.45
CA GLY A 128 -18.63 0.15 10.18
C GLY A 128 -17.25 -0.45 9.87
N GLY A 129 -16.78 -1.38 10.71
CA GLY A 129 -15.52 -2.11 10.46
C GLY A 129 -15.56 -2.96 9.19
N TYR A 130 -16.72 -3.60 8.89
CA TYR A 130 -16.92 -4.36 7.64
C TYR A 130 -16.72 -3.48 6.40
N LEU A 131 -17.35 -2.32 6.34
CA LEU A 131 -17.27 -1.41 5.20
C LEU A 131 -15.86 -0.91 4.96
N PHE A 132 -15.07 -0.67 5.99
CA PHE A 132 -13.68 -0.26 5.84
C PHE A 132 -12.81 -1.42 5.39
N THR A 133 -12.83 -2.54 6.13
CA THR A 133 -11.89 -3.63 5.88
C THR A 133 -12.20 -4.42 4.61
N PHE A 134 -13.49 -4.57 4.23
CA PHE A 134 -13.88 -5.27 3.02
C PHE A 134 -14.29 -4.32 1.88
N SER A 135 -13.75 -3.10 1.89
CA SER A 135 -13.92 -2.14 0.79
C SER A 135 -13.27 -2.64 -0.49
N GLN A 136 -13.79 -2.21 -1.64
CA GLN A 136 -13.19 -2.52 -2.93
C GLN A 136 -11.75 -1.99 -3.02
N TYR A 137 -11.47 -0.84 -2.41
CA TYR A 137 -10.10 -0.29 -2.29
C TYR A 137 -9.15 -1.30 -1.63
N HIS A 138 -9.52 -1.88 -0.49
CA HIS A 138 -8.66 -2.81 0.25
C HIS A 138 -8.40 -4.09 -0.55
N PHE A 139 -9.44 -4.69 -1.14
CA PHE A 139 -9.29 -5.87 -1.99
C PHE A 139 -8.49 -5.61 -3.27
N ALA A 140 -8.67 -4.45 -3.89
CA ALA A 140 -7.90 -4.08 -5.07
C ALA A 140 -6.40 -3.98 -4.76
N HIS A 141 -6.05 -3.34 -3.66
CA HIS A 141 -4.64 -3.21 -3.26
C HIS A 141 -4.06 -4.50 -2.67
N ALA A 142 -4.87 -5.38 -2.10
CA ALA A 142 -4.41 -6.69 -1.63
C ALA A 142 -3.83 -7.56 -2.75
N GLN A 143 -4.11 -7.24 -4.00
CA GLN A 143 -3.62 -8.03 -5.13
C GLN A 143 -2.15 -7.73 -5.48
N GLY A 144 -1.67 -6.51 -5.24
CA GLY A 144 -0.31 -6.15 -5.66
C GLY A 144 0.39 -5.08 -4.84
N HIS A 145 -0.26 -4.46 -3.84
CA HIS A 145 0.30 -3.32 -3.12
C HIS A 145 0.30 -3.54 -1.61
N LEU A 146 1.17 -4.42 -1.10
CA LEU A 146 1.22 -4.81 0.32
C LEU A 146 1.36 -3.60 1.27
N SER A 147 2.03 -2.53 0.85
CA SER A 147 2.13 -1.28 1.61
C SER A 147 0.76 -0.61 1.81
N LEU A 148 -0.11 -0.65 0.79
CA LEU A 148 -1.45 -0.07 0.82
C LEU A 148 -2.48 -0.98 1.51
N VAL A 149 -2.20 -2.27 1.62
CA VAL A 149 -3.01 -3.19 2.43
C VAL A 149 -2.93 -2.82 3.91
N SER A 150 -1.80 -2.27 4.36
CA SER A 150 -1.57 -1.88 5.77
C SER A 150 -2.33 -0.62 6.20
N MET A 151 -3.61 -0.50 5.85
CA MET A 151 -4.43 0.69 6.14
C MET A 151 -4.99 0.76 7.57
N GLN A 152 -4.77 -0.26 8.39
CA GLN A 152 -5.22 -0.35 9.79
C GLN A 152 -4.71 0.79 10.69
N TRP A 153 -3.60 1.41 10.32
CA TRP A 153 -3.01 2.48 11.13
C TRP A 153 -3.80 3.78 11.08
N ILE A 154 -4.61 4.00 10.02
CA ILE A 154 -5.46 5.20 9.89
C ILE A 154 -6.58 5.20 10.95
N PRO A 155 -7.43 4.15 11.08
CA PRO A 155 -8.45 4.12 12.12
C PRO A 155 -7.87 4.04 13.54
N LEU A 156 -6.71 3.38 13.75
CA LEU A 156 -6.05 3.36 15.05
C LEU A 156 -5.57 4.76 15.46
N PHE A 157 -4.96 5.50 14.53
CA PHE A 157 -4.57 6.88 14.73
C PHE A 157 -5.78 7.76 15.05
N ALA A 158 -6.83 7.68 14.24
CA ALA A 158 -8.05 8.45 14.42
C ALA A 158 -8.71 8.20 15.78
N LEU A 159 -8.77 6.94 16.21
CA LEU A 159 -9.28 6.54 17.54
C LEU A 159 -8.44 7.15 18.67
N THR A 160 -7.13 6.88 18.66
CA THR A 160 -6.24 7.27 19.76
C THR A 160 -6.10 8.78 19.85
N TRP A 161 -6.02 9.48 18.72
CA TRP A 161 -6.00 10.94 18.66
C TRP A 161 -7.32 11.55 19.14
N SER A 162 -8.47 11.02 18.72
CA SER A 162 -9.79 11.48 19.20
C SER A 162 -9.96 11.29 20.71
N VAL A 163 -9.54 10.14 21.24
CA VAL A 163 -9.56 9.87 22.68
C VAL A 163 -8.64 10.85 23.42
N PHE A 164 -7.44 11.11 22.92
CA PHE A 164 -6.54 12.10 23.50
C PHE A 164 -7.17 13.49 23.52
N LEU A 165 -7.73 13.95 22.40
CA LEU A 165 -8.34 15.28 22.30
C LEU A 165 -9.55 15.46 23.24
N ARG A 166 -10.26 14.39 23.60
CA ARG A 166 -11.38 14.42 24.55
C ARG A 166 -10.93 14.36 26.00
N THR A 167 -9.92 13.55 26.30
CA THR A 167 -9.60 13.16 27.68
C THR A 167 -8.28 13.70 28.21
N GLY A 168 -7.36 14.16 27.35
CA GLY A 168 -6.01 14.56 27.74
C GLY A 168 -5.11 13.42 28.23
N ARG A 169 -5.52 12.13 28.09
CA ARG A 169 -4.78 10.98 28.62
C ARG A 169 -3.48 10.75 27.86
N THR A 170 -2.36 10.63 28.60
CA THR A 170 -1.02 10.39 28.03
C THR A 170 -0.95 9.08 27.23
N ALA A 171 -1.58 8.00 27.68
CA ALA A 171 -1.61 6.74 26.95
C ALA A 171 -2.24 6.87 25.56
N ALA A 172 -3.32 7.68 25.43
CA ALA A 172 -3.95 7.94 24.14
C ALA A 172 -3.05 8.81 23.23
N ALA A 173 -2.36 9.80 23.80
CA ALA A 173 -1.38 10.62 23.09
C ALA A 173 -0.21 9.78 22.55
N LEU A 174 0.36 8.91 23.37
CA LEU A 174 1.41 7.97 22.96
C LEU A 174 0.91 6.96 21.91
N GLY A 175 -0.32 6.44 22.09
CA GLY A 175 -0.97 5.58 21.09
C GLY A 175 -1.12 6.26 19.73
N ALA A 176 -1.47 7.56 19.72
CA ALA A 176 -1.54 8.34 18.48
C ALA A 176 -0.15 8.54 17.83
N ALA A 177 0.87 8.86 18.62
CA ALA A 177 2.24 9.01 18.13
C ALA A 177 2.78 7.70 17.54
N LEU A 178 2.55 6.56 18.20
CA LEU A 178 2.94 5.23 17.72
C LEU A 178 2.16 4.85 16.46
N SER A 179 0.86 5.12 16.41
CA SER A 179 0.06 4.85 15.19
C SER A 179 0.56 5.65 14.00
N LEU A 180 0.98 6.90 14.22
CA LEU A 180 1.58 7.75 13.20
C LEU A 180 2.93 7.19 12.72
N ALA A 181 3.77 6.70 13.63
CA ALA A 181 5.02 6.02 13.32
C ALA A 181 4.76 4.73 12.52
N LEU A 182 3.83 3.87 12.95
CA LEU A 182 3.46 2.66 12.25
C LEU A 182 2.91 2.97 10.84
N ALA A 183 2.17 4.07 10.68
CA ALA A 183 1.69 4.52 9.39
C ALA A 183 2.84 4.90 8.45
N VAL A 184 3.83 5.70 8.88
CA VAL A 184 4.94 6.15 8.01
C VAL A 184 5.85 4.99 7.60
N TYR A 185 6.09 4.02 8.48
CA TYR A 185 6.90 2.83 8.19
C TYR A 185 6.14 1.74 7.41
N SER A 186 4.83 1.88 7.24
CA SER A 186 4.01 1.04 6.36
C SER A 186 3.77 1.69 5.00
N ASN A 187 3.38 2.98 4.99
CA ASN A 187 3.03 3.68 3.76
C ASN A 187 3.04 5.21 3.96
N TYR A 188 3.79 5.92 3.12
CA TYR A 188 3.91 7.39 3.21
C TYR A 188 2.60 8.13 2.94
N TYR A 189 1.72 7.61 2.08
CA TYR A 189 0.41 8.22 1.83
C TYR A 189 -0.44 8.24 3.10
N TYR A 190 -0.51 7.11 3.80
CA TYR A 190 -1.32 6.99 5.02
C TYR A 190 -0.80 7.87 6.15
N PHE A 191 0.52 8.01 6.25
CA PHE A 191 1.11 8.98 7.17
C PHE A 191 0.63 10.41 6.89
N VAL A 192 0.70 10.86 5.62
CA VAL A 192 0.23 12.19 5.22
C VAL A 192 -1.26 12.35 5.50
N TYR A 193 -2.08 11.33 5.24
CA TYR A 193 -3.52 11.39 5.52
C TYR A 193 -3.81 11.45 7.03
N CYS A 194 -3.00 10.79 7.85
CA CYS A 194 -3.08 10.93 9.30
C CYS A 194 -2.72 12.35 9.77
N LEU A 195 -1.77 13.05 9.11
CA LEU A 195 -1.48 14.46 9.42
C LEU A 195 -2.66 15.38 9.08
N PHE A 196 -3.37 15.15 7.98
CA PHE A 196 -4.62 15.86 7.69
C PHE A 196 -5.68 15.60 8.77
N LEU A 197 -5.89 14.33 9.16
CA LEU A 197 -6.83 13.97 10.22
C LEU A 197 -6.43 14.59 11.55
N LEU A 198 -5.12 14.62 11.88
CA LEU A 198 -4.59 15.29 13.07
C LEU A 198 -5.05 16.76 13.11
N ALA A 199 -4.80 17.49 12.02
CA ALA A 199 -5.14 18.92 11.94
C ALA A 199 -6.66 19.14 11.97
N LEU A 200 -7.44 18.37 11.23
CA LEU A 200 -8.90 18.49 11.16
C LEU A 200 -9.56 18.20 12.53
N LEU A 201 -9.16 17.11 13.20
CA LEU A 201 -9.68 16.75 14.53
C LEU A 201 -9.29 17.80 15.59
N ALA A 202 -8.04 18.27 15.57
CA ALA A 202 -7.60 19.32 16.48
C ALA A 202 -8.39 20.63 16.25
N ALA A 203 -8.57 21.04 15.00
CA ALA A 203 -9.37 22.22 14.64
C ALA A 203 -10.85 22.07 15.05
N TRP A 204 -11.43 20.88 14.88
CA TRP A 204 -12.79 20.59 15.32
C TRP A 204 -12.94 20.77 16.85
N HIS A 205 -12.03 20.20 17.63
CA HIS A 205 -12.06 20.32 19.08
C HIS A 205 -11.75 21.74 19.56
N ALA A 206 -10.81 22.45 18.92
CA ALA A 206 -10.52 23.86 19.21
C ALA A 206 -11.77 24.75 19.00
N ARG A 207 -12.46 24.56 17.86
CA ARG A 207 -13.71 25.29 17.56
C ARG A 207 -14.82 24.99 18.58
N ARG A 208 -14.99 23.74 18.98
CA ARG A 208 -16.01 23.34 19.97
C ARG A 208 -15.71 23.89 21.36
N ARG A 209 -14.42 23.93 21.74
CA ARG A 209 -13.97 24.52 23.01
C ARG A 209 -13.91 26.04 22.98
N ARG A 210 -14.02 26.65 21.81
CA ARG A 210 -13.74 28.07 21.56
C ARG A 210 -12.36 28.51 22.06
N ASP A 211 -11.37 27.60 21.98
CA ASP A 211 -10.01 27.78 22.44
C ASP A 211 -9.02 27.16 21.46
N GLY A 212 -8.35 27.98 20.66
CA GLY A 212 -7.35 27.54 19.68
C GLY A 212 -6.06 27.02 20.32
N LEU A 213 -5.80 27.35 21.58
CA LEU A 213 -4.59 26.96 22.30
C LEU A 213 -4.84 25.89 23.38
N PHE A 214 -6.00 25.20 23.33
CA PHE A 214 -6.39 24.24 24.35
C PHE A 214 -5.35 23.13 24.62
N LEU A 215 -4.58 22.73 23.60
CA LEU A 215 -3.51 21.73 23.75
C LEU A 215 -2.36 22.21 24.65
N LEU A 216 -2.20 23.53 24.81
CA LEU A 216 -1.21 24.15 25.68
C LEU A 216 -1.74 24.45 27.10
N ARG A 217 -3.02 24.09 27.38
CA ARG A 217 -3.68 24.32 28.69
C ARG A 217 -4.03 22.99 29.34
N GLN A 218 -4.07 22.98 30.67
CA GLN A 218 -4.44 21.78 31.43
C GLN A 218 -5.77 21.19 30.96
N PRO A 219 -5.87 19.85 30.85
CA PRO A 219 -4.89 18.81 31.24
C PRO A 219 -3.93 18.35 30.13
N PHE A 220 -3.83 19.04 28.99
CA PHE A 220 -3.19 18.56 27.76
C PHE A 220 -1.66 18.71 27.68
N PRO A 221 -0.97 19.73 28.25
CA PRO A 221 0.40 20.06 27.83
C PRO A 221 1.40 18.92 27.97
N ARG A 222 1.39 18.21 29.09
CA ARG A 222 2.31 17.06 29.29
C ARG A 222 2.07 15.93 28.32
N SER A 223 0.81 15.59 28.08
CA SER A 223 0.43 14.51 27.15
C SER A 223 0.68 14.91 25.70
N PHE A 224 0.45 16.18 25.35
CA PHE A 224 0.78 16.70 24.02
C PHE A 224 2.29 16.75 23.79
N ALA A 225 3.08 17.14 24.79
CA ALA A 225 4.54 17.07 24.72
C ALA A 225 5.02 15.62 24.53
N ALA A 226 4.45 14.65 25.24
CA ALA A 226 4.74 13.24 25.05
C ALA A 226 4.43 12.77 23.63
N PHE A 227 3.26 13.16 23.08
CA PHE A 227 2.93 12.91 21.67
C PHE A 227 3.98 13.50 20.72
N ALA A 228 4.28 14.81 20.87
CA ALA A 228 5.17 15.53 19.99
C ALA A 228 6.60 14.98 20.02
N VAL A 229 7.13 14.68 21.21
CA VAL A 229 8.47 14.09 21.38
C VAL A 229 8.52 12.69 20.74
N THR A 230 7.53 11.84 21.02
CA THR A 230 7.50 10.48 20.47
C THR A 230 7.34 10.50 18.94
N ALA A 231 6.43 11.30 18.41
CA ALA A 231 6.25 11.46 16.96
C ALA A 231 7.52 12.03 16.29
N ALA A 232 8.12 13.05 16.89
CA ALA A 232 9.38 13.60 16.38
C ALA A 232 10.51 12.57 16.40
N ALA A 233 10.71 11.86 17.50
CA ALA A 233 11.76 10.85 17.64
C ALA A 233 11.62 9.70 16.62
N THR A 234 10.39 9.31 16.29
CA THR A 234 10.13 8.18 15.38
C THR A 234 10.04 8.59 13.91
N VAL A 235 9.56 9.78 13.60
CA VAL A 235 9.28 10.23 12.22
C VAL A 235 10.38 11.14 11.67
N ALA A 236 10.96 12.04 12.49
CA ALA A 236 11.92 13.03 12.00
C ALA A 236 13.19 12.43 11.39
N PRO A 237 13.79 11.35 11.92
CA PRO A 237 14.95 10.73 11.29
C PRO A 237 14.68 10.28 9.86
N LEU A 238 13.54 9.65 9.61
CA LEU A 238 13.13 9.21 8.28
C LEU A 238 12.84 10.40 7.35
N ALA A 239 12.11 11.40 7.84
CA ALA A 239 11.79 12.60 7.06
C ALA A 239 13.07 13.37 6.67
N VAL A 240 14.01 13.54 7.59
CA VAL A 240 15.30 14.19 7.31
C VAL A 240 16.11 13.38 6.30
N ALA A 241 16.17 12.05 6.47
CA ALA A 241 16.89 11.18 5.52
C ALA A 241 16.28 11.27 4.11
N PHE A 242 14.95 11.23 4.00
CA PHE A 242 14.23 11.38 2.73
C PHE A 242 14.51 12.74 2.06
N LEU A 243 14.39 13.83 2.81
CA LEU A 243 14.60 15.17 2.29
C LEU A 243 16.05 15.38 1.82
N ARG A 244 17.03 14.89 2.59
CA ARG A 244 18.45 14.95 2.20
C ARG A 244 18.73 14.12 0.95
N ALA A 245 18.21 12.90 0.88
CA ALA A 245 18.40 12.03 -0.27
C ALA A 245 17.79 12.64 -1.55
N ASN A 246 16.54 13.15 -1.44
CA ASN A 246 15.88 13.80 -2.58
C ASN A 246 16.51 15.12 -3.00
N ALA A 247 17.15 15.87 -2.08
CA ALA A 247 17.88 17.08 -2.41
C ALA A 247 19.22 16.79 -3.10
N ALA A 248 19.89 15.70 -2.71
CA ALA A 248 21.16 15.27 -3.29
C ALA A 248 20.97 14.62 -4.69
N ASP A 249 19.94 13.80 -4.85
CA ASP A 249 19.62 13.09 -6.09
C ASP A 249 18.09 12.95 -6.22
N PRO A 250 17.42 13.82 -6.99
CA PRO A 250 15.98 13.90 -7.03
C PRO A 250 15.31 12.59 -7.45
N PHE A 251 14.31 12.19 -6.69
CA PHE A 251 13.47 11.04 -7.03
C PHE A 251 12.51 11.38 -8.18
N LEU A 252 12.59 10.62 -9.26
CA LEU A 252 11.76 10.81 -10.43
C LEU A 252 10.56 9.85 -10.38
N GLY A 253 9.35 10.43 -10.37
CA GLY A 253 8.11 9.67 -10.51
C GLY A 253 7.78 9.46 -11.99
N THR A 254 7.28 8.28 -12.32
CA THR A 254 6.94 7.90 -13.70
C THR A 254 5.44 7.99 -14.01
N GLN A 255 4.59 8.22 -13.00
CA GLN A 255 3.13 8.13 -13.14
C GLN A 255 2.50 9.49 -13.47
N ASN A 256 1.50 9.47 -14.35
CA ASN A 256 0.68 10.62 -14.68
C ASN A 256 -0.47 10.76 -13.68
N ARG A 257 -0.48 11.83 -12.90
CA ARG A 257 -1.48 12.12 -11.85
C ARG A 257 -2.91 12.14 -12.35
N SER A 258 -3.16 12.65 -13.56
CA SER A 258 -4.50 12.70 -14.13
C SER A 258 -5.06 11.30 -14.44
N GLN A 259 -4.18 10.34 -14.78
CA GLN A 259 -4.60 8.95 -15.02
C GLN A 259 -4.99 8.22 -13.72
N PHE A 260 -4.43 8.63 -12.58
CA PHE A 260 -4.69 8.03 -11.27
C PHE A 260 -5.55 8.92 -10.36
N SER A 261 -6.40 9.74 -10.98
CA SER A 261 -7.43 10.54 -10.32
C SER A 261 -8.73 9.76 -10.20
N LEU A 262 -9.54 10.08 -9.18
CA LEU A 262 -10.86 9.51 -8.99
C LEU A 262 -11.80 9.99 -10.11
N ASP A 263 -12.46 9.07 -10.79
CA ASP A 263 -13.58 9.40 -11.67
C ASP A 263 -14.81 9.77 -10.83
N LEU A 264 -15.59 10.74 -11.30
CA LEU A 264 -16.76 11.26 -10.57
C LEU A 264 -17.79 10.17 -10.24
N LEU A 265 -17.92 9.17 -11.10
CA LEU A 265 -18.89 8.08 -10.93
C LEU A 265 -18.32 6.88 -10.15
N ALA A 266 -16.98 6.79 -9.97
CA ALA A 266 -16.33 5.66 -9.33
C ALA A 266 -16.81 5.37 -7.89
N PRO A 267 -17.20 6.36 -7.07
CA PRO A 267 -17.80 6.08 -5.76
C PRO A 267 -19.14 5.32 -5.81
N LEU A 268 -19.85 5.37 -6.93
CA LEU A 268 -21.16 4.74 -7.11
C LEU A 268 -21.08 3.46 -7.95
N VAL A 269 -20.24 3.45 -8.99
CA VAL A 269 -20.18 2.34 -9.95
C VAL A 269 -19.06 1.38 -9.55
N PRO A 270 -19.38 0.09 -9.26
CA PRO A 270 -18.36 -0.89 -8.92
C PRO A 270 -17.30 -1.07 -10.01
N GLY A 271 -16.02 -1.08 -9.60
CA GLY A 271 -14.88 -1.27 -10.47
C GLY A 271 -14.60 -2.73 -10.83
N GLY A 272 -13.48 -2.98 -11.51
CA GLY A 272 -13.12 -4.29 -12.04
C GLY A 272 -12.84 -5.38 -11.00
N HIS A 273 -12.69 -5.05 -9.72
CA HIS A 273 -12.53 -6.01 -8.61
C HIS A 273 -13.83 -6.42 -7.92
N TRP A 274 -14.97 -5.94 -8.38
CA TRP A 274 -16.27 -6.42 -7.93
C TRP A 274 -16.57 -7.82 -8.49
N ARG A 275 -17.23 -8.67 -7.71
CA ARG A 275 -17.58 -10.05 -8.09
C ARG A 275 -18.32 -10.12 -9.44
N PHE A 276 -19.18 -9.17 -9.71
CA PHE A 276 -20.01 -9.08 -10.92
C PHE A 276 -19.55 -7.94 -11.85
N ALA A 277 -18.25 -7.65 -11.89
CA ALA A 277 -17.69 -6.51 -12.62
C ALA A 277 -17.98 -6.54 -14.13
N GLU A 278 -18.33 -7.68 -14.71
CA GLU A 278 -18.74 -7.73 -16.12
C GLU A 278 -19.99 -6.88 -16.39
N ALA A 279 -20.89 -6.73 -15.41
CA ALA A 279 -22.06 -5.87 -15.52
C ALA A 279 -21.71 -4.37 -15.60
N THR A 280 -20.55 -3.96 -15.06
CA THR A 280 -20.04 -2.58 -15.10
C THR A 280 -18.83 -2.42 -16.02
N ARG A 281 -18.49 -3.43 -16.82
CA ARG A 281 -17.34 -3.43 -17.73
C ARG A 281 -17.29 -2.22 -18.65
N PRO A 282 -18.39 -1.76 -19.31
CA PRO A 282 -18.35 -0.59 -20.16
C PRO A 282 -17.85 0.68 -19.46
N TYR A 283 -18.05 0.76 -18.14
CA TYR A 283 -17.56 1.86 -17.32
C TYR A 283 -16.09 1.69 -16.94
N TRP A 284 -15.75 0.65 -16.16
CA TRP A 284 -14.42 0.54 -15.58
C TRP A 284 -13.31 0.29 -16.63
N SER A 285 -13.64 -0.32 -17.79
CA SER A 285 -12.67 -0.49 -18.88
C SER A 285 -12.37 0.80 -19.65
N ALA A 286 -13.20 1.83 -19.49
CA ALA A 286 -12.98 3.15 -20.07
C ALA A 286 -12.14 4.07 -19.16
N LEU A 287 -11.91 3.69 -17.90
CA LEU A 287 -11.15 4.49 -16.96
C LEU A 287 -9.64 4.46 -17.28
N PRO A 288 -8.94 5.60 -17.19
CA PRO A 288 -7.49 5.63 -17.36
C PRO A 288 -6.78 5.00 -16.14
N GLY A 289 -5.49 4.67 -16.32
CA GLY A 289 -4.69 4.06 -15.27
C GLY A 289 -4.80 2.55 -15.22
N ASN A 290 -4.88 1.99 -14.03
CA ASN A 290 -4.98 0.55 -13.83
C ASN A 290 -6.24 0.17 -13.02
N ILE A 291 -6.60 -1.11 -13.11
CA ILE A 291 -7.79 -1.67 -12.48
C ILE A 291 -7.75 -1.59 -10.94
N HIS A 292 -6.56 -1.62 -10.33
CA HIS A 292 -6.42 -1.59 -8.88
C HIS A 292 -6.78 -0.20 -8.33
N GLU A 293 -6.32 0.85 -8.99
CA GLU A 293 -6.58 2.23 -8.58
C GLU A 293 -8.01 2.70 -8.95
N SER A 294 -8.63 2.10 -9.96
CA SER A 294 -10.01 2.46 -10.37
C SER A 294 -11.10 1.72 -9.60
N SER A 295 -10.76 0.69 -8.81
CA SER A 295 -11.73 -0.09 -8.03
C SER A 295 -11.90 0.49 -6.62
N VAL A 296 -12.70 1.55 -6.51
CA VAL A 296 -12.83 2.37 -5.29
C VAL A 296 -14.28 2.70 -4.92
N SER A 297 -15.24 1.94 -5.43
CA SER A 297 -16.66 2.18 -5.19
C SER A 297 -16.99 2.05 -3.69
N LEU A 298 -17.79 3.01 -3.21
CA LEU A 298 -18.39 3.00 -1.88
C LEU A 298 -19.71 2.20 -1.87
N GLY A 299 -20.39 2.20 -3.00
CA GLY A 299 -21.68 1.54 -3.18
C GLY A 299 -22.88 2.49 -3.02
N PHE A 300 -23.95 2.20 -3.77
CA PHE A 300 -25.16 3.01 -3.76
C PHE A 300 -25.91 2.94 -2.42
N ALA A 301 -26.03 1.74 -1.85
CA ALA A 301 -26.68 1.54 -0.54
C ALA A 301 -25.97 2.33 0.57
N VAL A 302 -24.65 2.39 0.51
CA VAL A 302 -23.82 3.16 1.46
C VAL A 302 -24.06 4.67 1.30
N VAL A 303 -24.18 5.17 0.07
CA VAL A 303 -24.50 6.59 -0.18
C VAL A 303 -25.90 6.93 0.36
N VAL A 304 -26.89 6.06 0.17
CA VAL A 304 -28.23 6.22 0.77
C VAL A 304 -28.14 6.30 2.30
N LEU A 305 -27.36 5.42 2.94
CA LEU A 305 -27.12 5.47 4.39
C LEU A 305 -26.43 6.76 4.83
N CYS A 306 -25.47 7.26 4.06
CA CYS A 306 -24.82 8.55 4.35
C CYS A 306 -25.79 9.73 4.25
N ILE A 307 -26.67 9.75 3.24
CA ILE A 307 -27.72 10.78 3.10
C ILE A 307 -28.71 10.69 4.27
N TYR A 308 -29.12 9.48 4.63
CA TYR A 308 -29.97 9.25 5.79
C TYR A 308 -29.32 9.77 7.08
N ALA A 309 -28.07 9.39 7.31
CA ALA A 309 -27.30 9.84 8.48
C ALA A 309 -27.12 11.36 8.50
N TRP A 310 -26.87 12.00 7.35
CA TRP A 310 -26.81 13.46 7.24
C TRP A 310 -28.11 14.15 7.62
N ARG A 311 -29.26 13.64 7.18
CA ARG A 311 -30.59 14.18 7.53
C ARG A 311 -30.85 14.09 9.04
N HIS A 312 -30.40 13.02 9.67
CA HIS A 312 -30.62 12.75 11.09
C HIS A 312 -29.41 13.12 11.99
N ARG A 313 -28.39 13.79 11.45
CA ARG A 313 -27.12 14.08 12.14
C ARG A 313 -27.26 14.82 13.47
N ARG A 314 -28.38 15.55 13.69
CA ARG A 314 -28.66 16.25 14.94
C ARG A 314 -29.12 15.31 16.07
N ALA A 315 -29.63 14.15 15.73
CA ALA A 315 -30.09 13.12 16.66
C ALA A 315 -28.95 12.22 17.18
N PHE A 316 -27.75 12.29 16.62
CA PHE A 316 -26.64 11.46 17.09
C PHE A 316 -26.20 11.85 18.50
N PRO A 317 -26.06 10.85 19.42
CA PRO A 317 -25.70 11.12 20.82
C PRO A 317 -24.35 11.81 20.94
N ASP A 318 -23.34 11.36 20.21
CA ASP A 318 -22.02 11.98 20.20
C ASP A 318 -21.90 12.99 19.05
N PRO A 319 -21.69 14.28 19.35
CA PRO A 319 -21.53 15.30 18.33
C PRO A 319 -20.25 15.12 17.49
N ASP A 320 -19.28 14.33 17.95
CA ASP A 320 -18.04 14.06 17.19
C ASP A 320 -18.31 13.17 15.96
N VAL A 321 -19.43 12.44 15.91
CA VAL A 321 -19.88 11.77 14.68
C VAL A 321 -20.08 12.78 13.54
N ARG A 322 -20.54 14.00 13.83
CA ARG A 322 -20.77 15.04 12.82
C ARG A 322 -19.47 15.53 12.16
N PHE A 323 -18.36 15.42 12.87
CA PHE A 323 -17.04 15.72 12.32
C PHE A 323 -16.76 14.91 11.06
N TRP A 324 -17.14 13.63 11.03
CA TRP A 324 -16.77 12.69 9.97
C TRP A 324 -17.38 13.02 8.60
N PHE A 325 -18.38 13.88 8.53
CA PHE A 325 -18.84 14.42 7.24
C PHE A 325 -17.81 15.37 6.59
N VAL A 326 -16.96 16.01 7.40
CA VAL A 326 -15.93 16.92 6.88
C VAL A 326 -14.84 16.14 6.12
N PRO A 327 -14.11 15.17 6.72
CA PRO A 327 -13.12 14.40 5.98
C PRO A 327 -13.75 13.53 4.89
N LEU A 328 -15.01 13.05 5.02
CA LEU A 328 -15.71 12.37 3.95
C LEU A 328 -15.72 13.20 2.67
N VAL A 329 -16.22 14.43 2.73
CA VAL A 329 -16.36 15.30 1.55
C VAL A 329 -15.00 15.82 1.10
N LEU A 330 -14.16 16.27 2.03
CA LEU A 330 -12.84 16.84 1.72
C LEU A 330 -11.97 15.84 0.96
N PHE A 331 -11.81 14.62 1.47
CA PHE A 331 -10.96 13.63 0.86
C PHE A 331 -11.53 13.06 -0.44
N LEU A 332 -12.87 12.99 -0.55
CA LEU A 332 -13.52 12.65 -1.82
C LEU A 332 -13.21 13.70 -2.91
N VAL A 333 -13.30 14.98 -2.57
CA VAL A 333 -12.98 16.08 -3.50
C VAL A 333 -11.48 16.11 -3.83
N LEU A 334 -10.60 15.88 -2.86
CA LEU A 334 -9.15 15.82 -3.10
C LEU A 334 -8.76 14.60 -3.94
N ALA A 335 -9.47 13.48 -3.79
CA ALA A 335 -9.24 12.26 -4.59
C ALA A 335 -9.56 12.45 -6.08
N LEU A 336 -10.45 13.40 -6.45
CA LEU A 336 -10.71 13.75 -7.84
C LEU A 336 -9.47 14.28 -8.59
N GLY A 337 -8.39 14.58 -7.86
CA GLY A 337 -7.11 14.98 -8.45
C GLY A 337 -7.09 16.39 -9.03
N PRO A 338 -6.14 16.67 -9.95
CA PRO A 338 -5.93 18.01 -10.50
C PRO A 338 -6.99 18.44 -11.51
N SER A 339 -7.64 17.48 -12.20
CA SER A 339 -8.70 17.72 -13.20
C SER A 339 -9.79 16.66 -13.04
N LEU A 340 -11.03 17.09 -13.26
CA LEU A 340 -12.18 16.19 -13.13
C LEU A 340 -12.17 15.13 -14.23
N LEU A 341 -12.39 13.87 -13.84
CA LEU A 341 -12.68 12.77 -14.76
C LEU A 341 -14.16 12.42 -14.68
N VAL A 342 -14.81 12.25 -15.83
CA VAL A 342 -16.19 11.77 -15.94
C VAL A 342 -16.24 10.67 -17.00
N TRP A 343 -16.55 9.45 -16.59
CA TRP A 343 -16.51 8.28 -17.46
C TRP A 343 -15.16 8.10 -18.16
N GLY A 344 -14.07 8.30 -17.42
CA GLY A 344 -12.69 8.21 -17.92
C GLY A 344 -12.24 9.39 -18.80
N ARG A 345 -13.10 10.35 -19.08
CA ARG A 345 -12.80 11.51 -19.93
C ARG A 345 -12.43 12.72 -19.08
N PRO A 346 -11.32 13.39 -19.36
CA PRO A 346 -10.94 14.60 -18.64
C PRO A 346 -11.86 15.77 -19.00
N VAL A 347 -12.33 16.48 -17.97
CA VAL A 347 -13.07 17.74 -18.08
C VAL A 347 -12.16 18.85 -17.59
N SER A 348 -12.05 19.95 -18.36
CA SER A 348 -11.17 21.08 -18.06
C SER A 348 -11.71 21.93 -16.89
N LEU A 349 -11.85 21.31 -15.72
CA LEU A 349 -12.25 21.95 -14.48
C LEU A 349 -11.11 21.83 -13.46
N PRO A 350 -10.41 22.93 -13.09
CA PRO A 350 -9.38 22.90 -12.08
C PRO A 350 -9.98 22.59 -10.71
N LEU A 351 -9.40 21.62 -10.00
CA LEU A 351 -9.91 21.14 -8.72
C LEU A 351 -9.00 21.56 -7.55
N PRO A 352 -9.49 21.52 -6.29
CA PRO A 352 -8.74 21.92 -5.10
C PRO A 352 -7.41 21.20 -4.91
N HIS A 353 -7.24 20.00 -5.45
CA HIS A 353 -5.98 19.27 -5.43
C HIS A 353 -4.80 20.05 -6.03
N LEU A 354 -5.03 20.85 -7.07
CA LEU A 354 -4.00 21.73 -7.65
C LEU A 354 -3.49 22.78 -6.67
N TRP A 355 -4.36 23.31 -5.81
CA TRP A 355 -3.95 24.26 -4.78
C TRP A 355 -3.19 23.56 -3.65
N LEU A 356 -3.61 22.34 -3.31
CA LEU A 356 -2.88 21.51 -2.33
C LEU A 356 -1.43 21.25 -2.79
N GLU A 357 -1.22 20.96 -4.08
CA GLU A 357 0.13 20.75 -4.65
C GLU A 357 0.99 22.03 -4.67
N LYS A 358 0.37 23.21 -4.72
CA LYS A 358 1.10 24.49 -4.61
C LYS A 358 1.56 24.75 -3.18
N VAL A 359 0.72 24.42 -2.20
CA VAL A 359 1.01 24.62 -0.76
C VAL A 359 1.94 23.53 -0.23
N LEU A 360 1.77 22.29 -0.70
CA LEU A 360 2.55 21.12 -0.31
C LEU A 360 3.18 20.48 -1.56
N PRO A 361 4.33 20.98 -2.06
CA PRO A 361 4.96 20.47 -3.28
C PRO A 361 5.30 18.97 -3.24
N SER A 362 5.51 18.40 -2.04
CA SER A 362 5.69 16.95 -1.85
C SER A 362 4.48 16.12 -2.32
N MET A 363 3.28 16.71 -2.38
CA MET A 363 2.08 16.05 -2.95
C MET A 363 2.24 15.75 -4.45
N ARG A 364 3.12 16.43 -5.17
CA ARG A 364 3.45 16.10 -6.56
C ARG A 364 4.17 14.75 -6.69
N LEU A 365 4.88 14.32 -5.64
CA LEU A 365 5.48 12.99 -5.57
C LEU A 365 4.43 11.89 -5.34
N SER A 366 3.24 12.30 -4.82
CA SER A 366 2.07 11.44 -4.66
C SER A 366 1.28 11.41 -5.98
N SER A 367 1.77 10.72 -6.97
CA SER A 367 1.17 10.67 -8.32
C SER A 367 -0.19 9.95 -8.42
N THR A 368 -0.83 9.63 -7.29
CA THR A 368 -2.07 8.80 -7.26
C THR A 368 -3.12 9.42 -6.32
N PRO A 369 -3.78 10.53 -6.73
CA PRO A 369 -4.78 11.23 -5.91
C PRO A 369 -5.94 10.34 -5.43
N VAL A 370 -6.37 9.39 -6.24
CA VAL A 370 -7.50 8.48 -5.92
C VAL A 370 -7.30 7.75 -4.59
N ARG A 371 -6.06 7.50 -4.15
CA ARG A 371 -5.76 6.84 -2.86
C ARG A 371 -6.29 7.60 -1.64
N MET A 372 -6.55 8.89 -1.77
CA MET A 372 -7.16 9.71 -0.72
C MET A 372 -8.55 9.20 -0.31
N ILE A 373 -9.24 8.46 -1.18
CA ILE A 373 -10.56 7.88 -0.89
C ILE A 373 -10.57 6.96 0.34
N VAL A 374 -9.44 6.42 0.76
CA VAL A 374 -9.35 5.58 1.97
C VAL A 374 -9.85 6.31 3.22
N VAL A 375 -9.59 7.62 3.34
CA VAL A 375 -10.09 8.43 4.46
C VAL A 375 -11.59 8.71 4.32
N SER A 376 -12.08 8.89 3.09
CA SER A 376 -13.52 8.96 2.83
C SER A 376 -14.20 7.64 3.20
N THR A 377 -13.60 6.50 2.89
CA THR A 377 -14.11 5.17 3.27
C THR A 377 -14.15 4.99 4.79
N LEU A 378 -13.12 5.41 5.53
CA LEU A 378 -13.15 5.42 6.99
C LEU A 378 -14.27 6.32 7.53
N SER A 379 -14.41 7.51 6.94
CA SER A 379 -15.45 8.48 7.35
C SER A 379 -16.85 7.93 7.10
N VAL A 380 -17.07 7.31 5.94
CA VAL A 380 -18.30 6.58 5.60
C VAL A 380 -18.60 5.52 6.66
N SER A 381 -17.60 4.74 7.06
CA SER A 381 -17.77 3.67 8.05
C SER A 381 -18.31 4.18 9.38
N VAL A 382 -17.79 5.32 9.86
CA VAL A 382 -18.29 5.96 11.10
C VAL A 382 -19.71 6.52 10.91
N VAL A 383 -19.94 7.23 9.82
CA VAL A 383 -21.24 7.86 9.51
C VAL A 383 -22.33 6.80 9.35
N VAL A 384 -22.04 5.71 8.64
CA VAL A 384 -22.96 4.60 8.43
C VAL A 384 -23.24 3.86 9.74
N ALA A 385 -22.22 3.63 10.59
CA ALA A 385 -22.45 3.02 11.90
C ALA A 385 -23.45 3.83 12.75
N ALA A 386 -23.33 5.15 12.77
CA ALA A 386 -24.27 6.03 13.47
C ALA A 386 -25.66 6.05 12.80
N GLY A 387 -25.71 6.05 11.47
CA GLY A 387 -26.97 5.95 10.72
C GLY A 387 -27.72 4.63 10.99
N LEU A 388 -27.00 3.52 11.00
CA LEU A 388 -27.56 2.19 11.32
C LEU A 388 -28.05 2.11 12.77
N GLN A 389 -27.31 2.70 13.72
CA GLN A 389 -27.77 2.81 15.10
C GLN A 389 -29.11 3.56 15.18
N HIS A 390 -29.23 4.71 14.52
CA HIS A 390 -30.46 5.50 14.50
C HIS A 390 -31.61 4.72 13.85
N LEU A 391 -31.39 4.04 12.71
CA LEU A 391 -32.38 3.17 12.06
C LEU A 391 -32.83 2.03 12.97
N TRP A 392 -31.91 1.42 13.72
CA TRP A 392 -32.22 0.32 14.62
C TRP A 392 -33.20 0.73 15.72
N HIS A 393 -33.08 1.95 16.20
CA HIS A 393 -33.98 2.52 17.23
C HIS A 393 -35.29 3.08 16.65
N ALA A 394 -35.41 3.21 15.33
CA ALA A 394 -36.65 3.67 14.67
C ALA A 394 -37.74 2.58 14.55
N GLY A 395 -37.65 1.49 15.32
CA GLY A 395 -38.63 0.41 15.38
C GLY A 395 -38.47 -0.67 14.30
N ALA A 396 -39.51 -1.47 14.08
CA ALA A 396 -39.44 -2.64 13.18
C ALA A 396 -39.15 -2.26 11.72
N ARG A 397 -39.78 -1.19 11.21
CA ARG A 397 -39.53 -0.68 9.84
C ARG A 397 -38.11 -0.19 9.66
N GLY A 398 -37.54 0.51 10.66
CA GLY A 398 -36.16 0.95 10.65
C GLY A 398 -35.18 -0.22 10.61
N ARG A 399 -35.42 -1.26 11.43
CA ARG A 399 -34.61 -2.49 11.42
C ARG A 399 -34.67 -3.23 10.08
N ALA A 400 -35.87 -3.35 9.48
CA ALA A 400 -36.01 -3.97 8.17
C ALA A 400 -35.24 -3.18 7.09
N LEU A 401 -35.37 -1.84 7.07
CA LEU A 401 -34.60 -1.00 6.14
C LEU A 401 -33.09 -1.12 6.36
N ALA A 402 -32.63 -1.12 7.61
CA ALA A 402 -31.23 -1.34 7.93
C ALA A 402 -30.72 -2.68 7.39
N ALA A 403 -31.48 -3.77 7.56
CA ALA A 403 -31.12 -5.10 7.05
C ALA A 403 -31.03 -5.12 5.52
N VAL A 404 -31.99 -4.50 4.82
CA VAL A 404 -31.98 -4.39 3.34
C VAL A 404 -30.76 -3.61 2.86
N LEU A 405 -30.48 -2.45 3.47
CA LEU A 405 -29.35 -1.61 3.06
C LEU A 405 -27.99 -2.25 3.36
N VAL A 406 -27.88 -2.97 4.48
CA VAL A 406 -26.69 -3.78 4.80
C VAL A 406 -26.51 -4.91 3.79
N GLY A 407 -27.57 -5.65 3.46
CA GLY A 407 -27.52 -6.71 2.45
C GLY A 407 -27.11 -6.18 1.07
N ALA A 408 -27.66 -5.04 0.68
CA ALA A 408 -27.27 -4.36 -0.58
C ALA A 408 -25.80 -3.91 -0.55
N ALA A 409 -25.34 -3.30 0.55
CA ALA A 409 -23.94 -2.88 0.69
C ALA A 409 -22.98 -4.08 0.63
N VAL A 410 -23.33 -5.22 1.27
CA VAL A 410 -22.54 -6.45 1.16
C VAL A 410 -22.48 -6.92 -0.30
N PHE A 411 -23.60 -6.93 -1.02
CA PHE A 411 -23.64 -7.31 -2.43
C PHE A 411 -22.76 -6.40 -3.29
N GLU A 412 -22.85 -5.08 -3.11
CA GLU A 412 -22.08 -4.06 -3.86
C GLU A 412 -20.56 -4.13 -3.57
N THR A 413 -20.16 -4.65 -2.41
CA THR A 413 -18.75 -4.78 -2.02
C THR A 413 -18.18 -6.19 -2.22
N LEU A 414 -18.96 -7.17 -2.70
CA LEU A 414 -18.46 -8.53 -2.93
C LEU A 414 -17.22 -8.52 -3.84
N PRO A 415 -16.05 -8.98 -3.37
CA PRO A 415 -14.84 -8.93 -4.16
C PRO A 415 -14.78 -10.07 -5.18
N ARG A 416 -14.02 -9.87 -6.26
CA ARG A 416 -13.44 -10.99 -7.01
C ARG A 416 -12.49 -11.78 -6.10
N PRO A 417 -12.32 -13.10 -6.34
CA PRO A 417 -11.33 -13.88 -5.60
C PRO A 417 -9.95 -13.24 -5.70
N LEU A 418 -9.18 -13.30 -4.60
CA LEU A 418 -7.80 -12.86 -4.63
C LEU A 418 -6.98 -13.72 -5.62
N PRO A 419 -6.04 -13.14 -6.36
CA PRO A 419 -5.09 -13.92 -7.11
C PRO A 419 -4.25 -14.78 -6.17
N LEU A 420 -4.07 -16.03 -6.55
CA LEU A 420 -3.27 -17.01 -5.81
C LEU A 420 -2.07 -17.36 -6.69
N THR A 421 -0.92 -16.75 -6.39
CA THR A 421 0.29 -16.94 -7.19
C THR A 421 1.19 -17.98 -6.56
N ARG A 422 1.37 -19.09 -7.26
CA ARG A 422 2.47 -20.03 -7.03
C ARG A 422 3.61 -19.68 -7.97
N VAL A 423 4.81 -19.61 -7.42
CA VAL A 423 6.02 -19.39 -8.22
C VAL A 423 6.84 -20.67 -8.21
N ASP A 424 6.84 -21.36 -9.33
CA ASP A 424 7.74 -22.48 -9.54
C ASP A 424 9.12 -21.90 -9.89
N VAL A 425 10.11 -22.19 -9.06
CA VAL A 425 11.49 -21.70 -9.26
C VAL A 425 12.09 -22.39 -10.47
N PRO A 426 12.48 -21.68 -11.54
CA PRO A 426 13.07 -22.28 -12.72
C PRO A 426 14.46 -22.85 -12.45
N ALA A 427 14.89 -23.80 -13.27
CA ALA A 427 16.19 -24.46 -13.08
C ALA A 427 17.36 -23.48 -13.18
N TYR A 428 17.24 -22.46 -14.04
CA TYR A 428 18.29 -21.44 -14.16
C TYR A 428 18.51 -20.63 -12.88
N ALA A 429 17.45 -20.32 -12.11
CA ALA A 429 17.59 -19.59 -10.85
C ALA A 429 18.29 -20.45 -9.77
N ARG A 430 18.01 -21.77 -9.75
CA ARG A 430 18.73 -22.72 -8.88
C ARG A 430 20.20 -22.88 -9.30
N ALA A 431 20.47 -22.88 -10.62
CA ALA A 431 21.84 -22.94 -11.14
C ALA A 431 22.65 -21.69 -10.74
N LEU A 432 22.02 -20.50 -10.80
CA LEU A 432 22.63 -19.25 -10.32
C LEU A 432 22.92 -19.33 -8.80
N ALA A 433 22.01 -19.89 -8.01
CA ALA A 433 22.23 -20.09 -6.57
C ALA A 433 23.43 -21.01 -6.28
N ALA A 434 23.55 -22.10 -7.03
CA ALA A 434 24.61 -23.11 -6.87
C ALA A 434 25.96 -22.71 -7.51
N ALA A 435 25.98 -21.71 -8.39
CA ALA A 435 27.20 -21.31 -9.08
C ALA A 435 28.25 -20.78 -8.10
N PRO A 436 29.54 -21.21 -8.20
CA PRO A 436 30.57 -20.81 -7.25
C PRO A 436 31.00 -19.35 -7.44
N GLY A 437 31.43 -18.70 -6.36
CA GLY A 437 32.01 -17.36 -6.32
C GLY A 437 31.01 -16.21 -6.49
N PRO A 438 31.46 -14.97 -6.27
CA PRO A 438 30.63 -13.78 -6.40
C PRO A 438 30.39 -13.40 -7.87
N GLY A 439 29.45 -12.50 -8.10
CA GLY A 439 29.17 -11.90 -9.41
C GLY A 439 27.70 -11.50 -9.55
N ALA A 440 27.49 -10.38 -10.20
CA ALA A 440 26.17 -9.88 -10.50
C ALA A 440 25.53 -10.61 -11.70
N VAL A 441 24.21 -10.59 -11.73
CA VAL A 441 23.39 -11.18 -12.80
C VAL A 441 22.81 -10.06 -13.66
N LEU A 442 23.10 -10.10 -14.95
CA LEU A 442 22.40 -9.35 -15.97
C LEU A 442 21.27 -10.24 -16.50
N ASP A 443 20.05 -9.99 -16.04
CA ASP A 443 18.87 -10.70 -16.53
C ASP A 443 18.15 -9.82 -17.56
N VAL A 444 18.21 -10.20 -18.81
CA VAL A 444 17.54 -9.55 -19.94
C VAL A 444 16.39 -10.38 -20.50
N PHE A 445 16.05 -11.47 -19.82
CA PHE A 445 15.02 -12.43 -20.23
C PHE A 445 13.79 -12.36 -19.33
N THR A 446 14.01 -12.38 -18.01
CA THR A 446 12.92 -12.48 -17.04
C THR A 446 12.24 -11.11 -16.84
N PRO A 447 10.90 -11.05 -16.76
CA PRO A 447 10.22 -9.81 -16.36
C PRO A 447 10.80 -9.25 -15.05
N PRO A 448 11.04 -7.94 -14.93
CA PRO A 448 11.78 -7.35 -13.80
C PRO A 448 11.26 -7.75 -12.41
N ASN A 449 9.94 -7.77 -12.20
CA ASN A 449 9.34 -8.14 -10.92
C ASN A 449 9.60 -9.62 -10.55
N LEU A 450 9.62 -10.50 -11.55
CA LEU A 450 9.94 -11.91 -11.34
C LEU A 450 11.45 -12.11 -11.15
N ALA A 451 12.31 -11.37 -11.86
CA ALA A 451 13.75 -11.41 -11.68
C ALA A 451 14.14 -11.02 -10.24
N GLU A 452 13.54 -9.94 -9.71
CA GLU A 452 13.73 -9.55 -8.31
C GLU A 452 13.20 -10.60 -7.34
N TYR A 453 12.02 -11.19 -7.59
CA TYR A 453 11.55 -12.31 -6.78
C TYR A 453 12.54 -13.47 -6.80
N LEU A 454 13.08 -13.86 -7.95
CA LEU A 454 14.06 -14.96 -8.06
C LEU A 454 15.38 -14.65 -7.36
N GLN A 455 15.69 -13.38 -7.11
CA GLN A 455 16.82 -12.99 -6.27
C GLN A 455 16.68 -13.51 -4.83
N THR A 456 15.46 -13.71 -4.33
CA THR A 456 15.22 -14.37 -3.03
C THR A 456 15.74 -15.82 -2.98
N VAL A 457 15.98 -16.42 -4.14
CA VAL A 457 16.49 -17.78 -4.30
C VAL A 457 18.01 -17.81 -4.51
N HIS A 458 18.52 -16.96 -5.44
CA HIS A 458 19.95 -17.01 -5.81
C HIS A 458 20.82 -16.01 -5.04
N HIS A 459 20.25 -15.04 -4.33
CA HIS A 459 20.94 -14.05 -3.49
C HIS A 459 22.06 -13.24 -4.20
N ARG A 460 22.05 -13.17 -5.54
CA ARG A 460 23.04 -12.42 -6.32
C ARG A 460 22.53 -11.06 -6.70
N PRO A 461 23.38 -10.02 -6.72
CA PRO A 461 22.99 -8.70 -7.20
C PRO A 461 22.47 -8.75 -8.64
N LEU A 462 21.44 -7.96 -8.93
CA LEU A 462 20.88 -7.75 -10.27
C LEU A 462 21.39 -6.42 -10.85
N VAL A 463 21.72 -6.41 -12.12
CA VAL A 463 22.16 -5.20 -12.83
C VAL A 463 21.04 -4.18 -12.95
N PHE A 464 19.83 -4.65 -13.17
CA PHE A 464 18.63 -3.82 -13.20
C PHE A 464 17.70 -4.16 -12.04
N GLY A 465 16.73 -3.28 -11.82
CA GLY A 465 15.68 -3.49 -10.83
C GLY A 465 14.51 -2.54 -11.04
N ARG A 466 13.44 -2.75 -10.28
CA ARG A 466 12.23 -1.92 -10.32
C ARG A 466 11.92 -1.33 -8.97
N VAL A 467 11.88 -0.02 -8.88
CA VAL A 467 11.46 0.75 -7.70
C VAL A 467 10.43 1.79 -8.11
N SER A 468 9.62 2.25 -7.15
CA SER A 468 8.53 3.20 -7.41
C SER A 468 9.04 4.57 -7.88
N ARG A 469 10.22 4.99 -7.39
CA ARG A 469 10.88 6.25 -7.77
C ARG A 469 12.36 6.03 -7.87
N VAL A 470 12.87 6.16 -9.07
CA VAL A 470 14.31 5.96 -9.35
C VAL A 470 15.04 7.29 -9.21
N PRO A 471 16.16 7.38 -8.48
CA PRO A 471 17.01 8.55 -8.47
C PRO A 471 17.51 8.91 -9.88
N ALA A 472 17.64 10.21 -10.16
CA ALA A 472 18.02 10.68 -11.50
C ALA A 472 19.40 10.16 -11.96
N SER A 473 20.37 10.02 -11.04
CA SER A 473 21.69 9.46 -11.35
C SER A 473 21.61 7.99 -11.76
N VAL A 474 20.76 7.20 -11.10
CA VAL A 474 20.58 5.77 -11.39
C VAL A 474 19.93 5.57 -12.76
N GLN A 475 18.97 6.41 -13.14
CA GLN A 475 18.38 6.32 -14.49
C GLN A 475 19.43 6.53 -15.59
N ARG A 476 20.34 7.48 -15.41
CA ARG A 476 21.44 7.71 -16.39
C ARG A 476 22.37 6.50 -16.48
N LYS A 477 22.77 5.94 -15.34
CA LYS A 477 23.64 4.76 -15.28
C LYS A 477 22.99 3.52 -15.88
N ASP A 478 21.69 3.32 -15.63
CA ASP A 478 20.94 2.24 -16.26
C ASP A 478 20.91 2.38 -17.80
N ALA A 479 20.80 3.62 -18.31
CA ALA A 479 20.85 3.88 -19.74
C ALA A 479 22.22 3.53 -20.34
N GLU A 480 23.32 3.92 -19.67
CA GLU A 480 24.69 3.55 -20.07
C GLU A 480 24.88 2.03 -20.12
N VAL A 481 24.43 1.31 -19.11
CA VAL A 481 24.53 -0.15 -19.08
C VAL A 481 23.67 -0.81 -20.19
N ARG A 482 22.48 -0.29 -20.48
CA ARG A 482 21.66 -0.78 -21.60
C ARG A 482 22.35 -0.61 -22.94
N GLU A 483 23.01 0.53 -23.14
CA GLU A 483 23.79 0.77 -24.36
C GLU A 483 24.94 -0.23 -24.52
N LEU A 484 25.67 -0.57 -23.44
CA LEU A 484 26.69 -1.61 -23.47
C LEU A 484 26.12 -2.99 -23.81
N VAL A 485 24.94 -3.31 -23.25
CA VAL A 485 24.24 -4.58 -23.56
C VAL A 485 23.84 -4.64 -25.04
N GLU A 486 23.28 -3.55 -25.59
CA GLU A 486 22.87 -3.46 -27.00
C GLU A 486 24.06 -3.58 -27.96
N ARG A 487 25.21 -3.04 -27.57
CA ARG A 487 26.48 -3.16 -28.34
C ARG A 487 27.18 -4.51 -28.16
N GLY A 488 26.70 -5.37 -27.24
CA GLY A 488 27.33 -6.67 -26.95
C GLY A 488 28.68 -6.55 -26.21
N GLU A 489 28.93 -5.43 -25.53
CA GLU A 489 30.20 -5.16 -24.83
C GLU A 489 30.30 -5.92 -23.48
N TYR A 490 30.05 -7.23 -23.51
CA TYR A 490 30.04 -8.07 -22.30
C TYR A 490 31.39 -8.14 -21.59
N SER A 491 32.51 -7.87 -22.25
CA SER A 491 33.84 -7.81 -21.62
C SER A 491 33.92 -6.63 -20.65
N ARG A 492 33.40 -5.47 -21.06
CA ARG A 492 33.32 -4.29 -20.21
C ARG A 492 32.34 -4.49 -19.05
N LEU A 493 31.19 -5.10 -19.33
CA LEU A 493 30.22 -5.44 -18.28
C LEU A 493 30.85 -6.33 -17.19
N PHE A 494 31.70 -7.28 -17.59
CA PHE A 494 32.42 -8.14 -16.65
C PHE A 494 33.49 -7.37 -15.86
N SER A 495 34.38 -6.64 -16.56
CA SER A 495 35.57 -6.01 -15.93
C SER A 495 35.25 -4.73 -15.15
N GLU A 496 34.32 -3.90 -15.65
CA GLU A 496 34.01 -2.60 -15.06
C GLU A 496 32.81 -2.62 -14.13
N TYR A 497 31.83 -3.49 -14.41
CA TYR A 497 30.55 -3.53 -13.69
C TYR A 497 30.37 -4.78 -12.81
N GLY A 498 31.32 -5.72 -12.80
CA GLY A 498 31.25 -6.94 -12.00
C GLY A 498 30.12 -7.90 -12.41
N VAL A 499 29.62 -7.78 -13.65
CA VAL A 499 28.60 -8.68 -14.21
C VAL A 499 29.28 -9.99 -14.56
N ARG A 500 28.90 -11.05 -13.88
CA ARG A 500 29.46 -12.38 -14.16
C ARG A 500 28.47 -13.28 -14.89
N PHE A 501 27.21 -13.22 -14.54
CA PHE A 501 26.20 -14.10 -15.12
C PHE A 501 25.25 -13.31 -16.01
N VAL A 502 24.90 -13.90 -17.16
CA VAL A 502 23.92 -13.32 -18.07
C VAL A 502 22.80 -14.34 -18.30
N VAL A 503 21.56 -13.90 -18.06
CA VAL A 503 20.36 -14.69 -18.36
C VAL A 503 19.70 -14.10 -19.61
N THR A 504 19.55 -14.96 -20.64
CA THR A 504 18.93 -14.58 -21.92
C THR A 504 17.90 -15.63 -22.34
N ALA A 505 17.17 -15.36 -23.41
CA ALA A 505 16.42 -16.40 -24.12
C ALA A 505 17.39 -17.46 -24.68
N ALA A 506 16.96 -18.72 -24.73
CA ALA A 506 17.81 -19.85 -25.15
C ALA A 506 18.34 -19.72 -26.59
N ASP A 507 17.62 -18.98 -27.46
CA ASP A 507 17.97 -18.66 -28.83
C ASP A 507 18.89 -17.43 -28.99
N ARG A 508 19.27 -16.78 -27.90
CA ARG A 508 20.14 -15.58 -27.90
C ARG A 508 21.47 -15.87 -27.23
N PRO A 509 22.46 -16.43 -27.91
CA PRO A 509 23.74 -16.75 -27.29
C PRO A 509 24.55 -15.49 -26.93
N VAL A 510 25.31 -15.59 -25.86
CA VAL A 510 26.29 -14.54 -25.45
C VAL A 510 27.64 -14.90 -26.03
N PRO A 511 28.18 -14.12 -27.00
CA PRO A 511 29.43 -14.47 -27.69
C PRO A 511 30.62 -14.63 -26.73
N GLY A 512 31.36 -15.74 -26.88
CA GLY A 512 32.58 -16.00 -26.07
C GLY A 512 32.35 -16.35 -24.60
N ALA A 513 31.12 -16.40 -24.10
CA ALA A 513 30.83 -16.80 -22.73
C ALA A 513 30.62 -18.33 -22.62
N ARG A 514 30.93 -18.88 -21.45
CA ARG A 514 30.67 -20.29 -21.16
C ARG A 514 29.20 -20.51 -20.81
N VAL A 515 28.54 -21.43 -21.46
CA VAL A 515 27.19 -21.86 -21.08
C VAL A 515 27.26 -22.54 -19.72
N LEU A 516 26.52 -22.03 -18.74
CA LEU A 516 26.36 -22.62 -17.43
C LEU A 516 25.17 -23.59 -17.41
N LEU A 517 24.05 -23.18 -18.01
CA LEU A 517 22.82 -23.97 -18.15
C LEU A 517 22.01 -23.52 -19.36
N LEU A 518 21.42 -24.52 -20.04
CA LEU A 518 20.29 -24.33 -20.96
C LEU A 518 19.04 -24.89 -20.28
N ASP A 519 18.11 -24.02 -19.92
CA ASP A 519 16.85 -24.39 -19.27
C ASP A 519 15.76 -24.47 -20.35
N ALA A 520 15.58 -25.66 -20.92
CA ALA A 520 14.58 -25.87 -21.95
C ALA A 520 13.15 -25.63 -21.46
N SER A 521 12.89 -25.86 -20.16
CA SER A 521 11.55 -25.69 -19.57
C SER A 521 11.15 -24.23 -19.46
N ALA A 522 12.13 -23.34 -19.25
CA ALA A 522 11.92 -21.89 -19.16
C ALA A 522 12.26 -21.17 -20.47
N ALA A 523 12.75 -21.88 -21.50
CA ALA A 523 13.32 -21.30 -22.74
C ALA A 523 14.42 -20.26 -22.46
N ALA A 524 15.23 -20.47 -21.40
CA ALA A 524 16.27 -19.56 -20.91
C ALA A 524 17.65 -20.19 -20.97
N ALA A 525 18.67 -19.35 -21.10
CA ALA A 525 20.07 -19.75 -21.00
C ALA A 525 20.81 -18.89 -19.99
N VAL A 526 21.71 -19.51 -19.23
CA VAL A 526 22.64 -18.83 -18.31
C VAL A 526 24.05 -18.97 -18.82
N TYR A 527 24.72 -17.83 -18.93
CA TYR A 527 26.12 -17.73 -19.36
C TYR A 527 26.99 -17.23 -18.21
N ASP A 528 28.22 -17.77 -18.09
CA ASP A 528 29.24 -17.31 -17.16
C ASP A 528 30.35 -16.57 -17.95
N LEU A 529 30.48 -15.26 -17.73
CA LEU A 529 31.47 -14.42 -18.39
C LEU A 529 32.91 -14.65 -17.87
N ALA A 530 33.08 -15.20 -16.66
CA ALA A 530 34.40 -15.54 -16.12
C ALA A 530 35.08 -16.69 -16.90
N GLY A 531 34.30 -17.51 -17.59
CA GLY A 531 34.80 -18.58 -18.46
C GLY A 531 35.12 -18.16 -19.90
N ARG A 532 35.15 -16.86 -20.20
CA ARG A 532 35.54 -16.35 -21.52
C ARG A 532 36.97 -16.75 -21.87
N ARG A 533 37.15 -17.48 -22.95
CA ARG A 533 38.46 -17.51 -23.61
C ARG A 533 38.72 -16.12 -24.15
N VAL A 534 39.78 -15.44 -23.64
CA VAL A 534 40.34 -14.27 -24.31
C VAL A 534 40.75 -14.75 -25.69
N MET A 535 39.91 -14.48 -26.69
CA MET A 535 40.40 -14.62 -28.09
C MET A 535 41.43 -13.53 -28.24
N GLY A 536 42.71 -13.95 -28.13
CA GLY A 536 43.85 -13.10 -28.35
C GLY A 536 43.68 -12.40 -29.69
N GLY A 537 43.78 -11.07 -29.69
CA GLY A 537 43.90 -10.32 -30.93
C GLY A 537 45.12 -10.81 -31.68
N GLY A 538 44.90 -11.38 -32.85
CA GLY A 538 45.88 -11.57 -33.89
C GLY A 538 45.88 -10.36 -34.83
#